data_fe75649a8f4f69bcdcd3cb3e725ffff7
#
_entry.id   fe75649a8f4f69bcdcd3cb3e725ffff7
#
_cell.length_a   1.000
_cell.length_b   1.000
_cell.length_c   1.000
_cell.angle_alpha   90.00
_cell.angle_beta   90.00
_cell.angle_gamma   90.00
#
_symmetry.space_group_name_H-M   'P 1'
#
loop_
_entity.id
_entity.type
_entity.pdbx_description
1 polymer ?
#
loop_
_entity_poly.entity_id
_entity_poly.type
_entity_poly.pdbx_seq_one_letter_code
_entity_poly.pdbx_strand_id
1 'polypeptide(L)'
;GTPSSRAWPPVKRQVRTPKVYVRDTGLLHQLLGIQTKTNLFHHPKLGASWEGYVIEELFKRFLPDDAYFWATHNQAELDLLFLKNGKKTGFEIKLNDRPSLTPSMRIAVHDLKLEKLFVIYPGKENYDLDDRIRVVSIAHLEKVKGGRL
;
A
#
# COMPACT_ATOMS: atom_id res chain seq x y z
N GLY A 1 7.73 -23.13 5.15
CA GLY A 1 7.44 -21.89 5.83
C GLY A 1 6.40 -21.09 5.11
N THR A 2 5.86 -20.13 5.78
CA THR A 2 4.89 -19.26 5.17
C THR A 2 5.57 -18.38 4.11
N PRO A 3 4.90 -18.07 3.03
CA PRO A 3 5.46 -17.18 2.02
C PRO A 3 5.95 -15.85 2.58
N SER A 4 5.30 -15.36 3.63
CA SER A 4 5.64 -14.08 4.24
C SER A 4 7.04 -14.07 4.83
N SER A 5 7.50 -15.16 5.43
CA SER A 5 8.83 -15.21 6.04
C SER A 5 9.94 -15.12 5.00
N ARG A 6 9.70 -15.57 3.78
CA ARG A 6 10.66 -15.47 2.69
C ARG A 6 10.53 -14.16 1.92
N ALA A 7 9.33 -13.64 1.84
CA ALA A 7 9.05 -12.44 1.06
C ALA A 7 9.66 -11.17 1.66
N TRP A 8 9.99 -11.19 2.93
CA TRP A 8 10.46 -10.01 3.65
C TRP A 8 11.95 -10.08 3.89
N PRO A 9 12.76 -9.52 2.99
CA PRO A 9 14.22 -9.67 3.07
C PRO A 9 14.79 -8.91 4.25
N PRO A 10 15.90 -9.39 4.80
CA PRO A 10 16.51 -8.78 5.96
C PRO A 10 17.05 -7.38 5.72
N VAL A 11 17.47 -7.08 4.50
CA VAL A 11 18.19 -5.85 4.21
C VAL A 11 17.37 -4.58 4.45
N LYS A 12 16.07 -4.65 4.40
CA LYS A 12 15.19 -3.49 4.58
C LYS A 12 14.29 -3.61 5.79
N ARG A 13 14.71 -4.39 6.77
CA ARG A 13 13.90 -4.68 7.93
C ARG A 13 14.18 -3.81 9.14
N GLN A 14 14.44 -2.57 8.93
CA GLN A 14 14.52 -1.65 10.06
C GLN A 14 13.14 -1.19 10.45
N VAL A 15 12.23 -2.12 10.45
CA VAL A 15 10.86 -1.88 10.86
C VAL A 15 10.78 -1.94 12.37
N ARG A 16 10.22 -0.93 12.95
CA ARG A 16 10.15 -0.81 14.40
C ARG A 16 9.09 -1.73 14.99
N THR A 17 7.95 -1.80 14.34
CA THR A 17 6.80 -2.56 14.85
C THR A 17 6.20 -3.35 13.69
N PRO A 18 6.00 -4.66 13.85
CA PRO A 18 5.34 -5.44 12.83
C PRO A 18 3.92 -4.93 12.61
N LYS A 19 3.50 -4.90 11.36
CA LYS A 19 2.12 -4.55 11.01
C LYS A 19 1.25 -5.79 11.09
N VAL A 20 0.05 -5.62 11.61
CA VAL A 20 -0.93 -6.68 11.69
C VAL A 20 -2.04 -6.38 10.70
N TYR A 21 -2.35 -7.36 9.85
CA TYR A 21 -3.39 -7.21 8.84
C TYR A 21 -4.59 -8.09 9.18
N VAL A 22 -5.77 -7.54 8.97
CA VAL A 22 -7.01 -8.31 9.06
C VAL A 22 -7.33 -8.84 7.66
N ARG A 23 -7.33 -10.16 7.52
CA ARG A 23 -7.58 -10.79 6.23
C ARG A 23 -9.06 -10.99 5.91
N ASP A 24 -9.92 -10.75 6.86
CA ASP A 24 -11.35 -10.92 6.68
C ASP A 24 -11.92 -9.68 5.97
N THR A 25 -12.01 -9.76 4.65
CA THR A 25 -12.57 -8.69 3.83
C THR A 25 -14.06 -8.50 4.06
N GLY A 26 -14.76 -9.54 4.53
CA GLY A 26 -16.17 -9.42 4.89
C GLY A 26 -16.38 -8.47 6.04
N LEU A 27 -15.51 -8.54 7.05
CA LEU A 27 -15.55 -7.61 8.17
C LEU A 27 -15.33 -6.17 7.71
N LEU A 28 -14.37 -5.95 6.82
CA LEU A 28 -14.11 -4.63 6.28
C LEU A 28 -15.32 -4.09 5.52
N HIS A 29 -15.95 -4.90 4.67
CA HIS A 29 -17.12 -4.50 3.91
C HIS A 29 -18.28 -4.14 4.85
N GLN A 30 -18.46 -4.90 5.91
CA GLN A 30 -19.47 -4.64 6.91
C GLN A 30 -19.24 -3.29 7.59
N LEU A 31 -18.00 -3.02 7.99
CA LEU A 31 -17.64 -1.77 8.62
C LEU A 31 -17.86 -0.58 7.68
N LEU A 32 -17.47 -0.71 6.43
CA LEU A 32 -17.61 0.35 5.44
C LEU A 32 -19.08 0.61 5.05
N GLY A 33 -19.95 -0.39 5.19
CA GLY A 33 -21.36 -0.27 4.86
C GLY A 33 -22.23 0.34 5.94
N ILE A 34 -21.77 0.40 7.18
CA ILE A 34 -22.61 0.73 8.31
C ILE A 34 -22.48 2.19 8.76
N GLN A 35 -21.34 2.83 8.53
CA GLN A 35 -21.01 4.09 9.16
C GLN A 35 -20.71 5.18 8.14
N THR A 36 -20.80 6.43 8.57
CA THR A 36 -20.32 7.52 7.76
C THR A 36 -18.81 7.39 7.61
N LYS A 37 -18.30 7.72 6.43
CA LYS A 37 -16.88 7.61 6.13
C LYS A 37 -16.01 8.34 7.14
N THR A 38 -16.48 9.50 7.62
CA THR A 38 -15.70 10.32 8.55
C THR A 38 -15.40 9.58 9.85
N ASN A 39 -16.39 8.89 10.43
CA ASN A 39 -16.20 8.18 11.68
C ASN A 39 -15.28 6.96 11.50
N LEU A 40 -15.38 6.30 10.36
CA LEU A 40 -14.55 5.12 10.07
C LEU A 40 -13.08 5.48 9.91
N PHE A 41 -12.78 6.63 9.31
CA PHE A 41 -11.40 7.04 9.04
C PHE A 41 -10.57 7.25 10.31
N HIS A 42 -11.22 7.45 11.44
CA HIS A 42 -10.53 7.67 12.71
C HIS A 42 -10.43 6.41 13.56
N HIS A 43 -10.91 5.29 13.08
CA HIS A 43 -10.90 4.04 13.83
C HIS A 43 -9.63 3.25 13.57
N PRO A 44 -8.77 2.98 14.58
CA PRO A 44 -7.49 2.28 14.37
C PRO A 44 -7.63 0.90 13.74
N LYS A 45 -8.66 0.15 14.13
CA LYS A 45 -8.91 -1.19 13.56
C LYS A 45 -9.29 -1.12 12.10
N LEU A 46 -10.00 -0.09 11.70
CA LEU A 46 -10.34 0.10 10.30
C LEU A 46 -9.09 0.38 9.49
N GLY A 47 -8.17 1.20 10.02
CA GLY A 47 -6.91 1.48 9.34
C GLY A 47 -6.13 0.21 9.02
N ALA A 48 -6.00 -0.69 10.00
CA ALA A 48 -5.32 -1.96 9.81
C ALA A 48 -6.07 -2.87 8.84
N SER A 49 -7.40 -2.92 8.92
CA SER A 49 -8.23 -3.72 8.02
C SER A 49 -8.18 -3.19 6.59
N TRP A 50 -8.20 -1.88 6.43
CA TRP A 50 -8.09 -1.23 5.13
C TRP A 50 -6.76 -1.57 4.48
N GLU A 51 -5.66 -1.41 5.20
CA GLU A 51 -4.34 -1.71 4.68
C GLU A 51 -4.23 -3.17 4.25
N GLY A 52 -4.71 -4.09 5.07
CA GLY A 52 -4.71 -5.52 4.75
C GLY A 52 -5.53 -5.84 3.52
N TYR A 53 -6.70 -5.24 3.38
CA TYR A 53 -7.54 -5.41 2.21
C TYR A 53 -6.82 -4.95 0.93
N VAL A 54 -6.24 -3.77 0.96
CA VAL A 54 -5.53 -3.22 -0.20
C VAL A 54 -4.34 -4.10 -0.57
N ILE A 55 -3.56 -4.53 0.42
CA ILE A 55 -2.41 -5.40 0.17
C ILE A 55 -2.84 -6.70 -0.50
N GLU A 56 -3.91 -7.32 -0.03
CA GLU A 56 -4.42 -8.54 -0.66
C GLU A 56 -4.85 -8.30 -2.11
N GLU A 57 -5.51 -7.18 -2.37
CA GLU A 57 -5.91 -6.83 -3.72
C GLU A 57 -4.70 -6.58 -4.62
N LEU A 58 -3.67 -5.94 -4.11
CA LEU A 58 -2.45 -5.72 -4.86
C LEU A 58 -1.76 -7.03 -5.22
N PHE A 59 -1.64 -7.96 -4.28
CA PHE A 59 -1.06 -9.28 -4.57
C PHE A 59 -1.85 -10.03 -5.64
N LYS A 60 -3.17 -10.01 -5.54
CA LYS A 60 -4.01 -10.71 -6.50
C LYS A 60 -3.91 -10.15 -7.91
N ARG A 61 -3.73 -8.85 -8.03
CA ARG A 61 -3.78 -8.17 -9.33
C ARG A 61 -2.43 -8.03 -9.98
N PHE A 62 -1.37 -7.92 -9.21
CA PHE A 62 -0.03 -7.72 -9.75
C PHE A 62 0.79 -9.00 -9.85
N LEU A 63 0.53 -9.98 -9.01
CA LEU A 63 1.28 -11.25 -8.99
C LEU A 63 2.79 -11.01 -9.01
N PRO A 64 3.35 -10.34 -8.01
CA PRO A 64 4.76 -9.98 -8.03
C PRO A 64 5.66 -11.22 -7.90
N ASP A 65 6.90 -11.08 -8.40
CA ASP A 65 7.93 -12.09 -8.20
C ASP A 65 8.37 -12.12 -6.74
N ASP A 66 8.48 -10.94 -6.14
CA ASP A 66 8.82 -10.78 -4.74
C ASP A 66 8.12 -9.56 -4.16
N ALA A 67 7.96 -9.54 -2.85
CA ALA A 67 7.30 -8.45 -2.14
C ALA A 67 8.02 -8.16 -0.83
N TYR A 68 8.15 -6.88 -0.52
CA TYR A 68 8.85 -6.40 0.66
C TYR A 68 8.10 -5.25 1.31
N PHE A 69 8.39 -5.00 2.57
CA PHE A 69 8.12 -3.70 3.18
C PHE A 69 9.44 -3.05 3.55
N TRP A 70 9.44 -1.73 3.69
CA TRP A 70 10.68 -0.99 3.88
C TRP A 70 10.51 0.13 4.88
N ALA A 71 11.51 0.27 5.74
CA ALA A 71 11.57 1.37 6.68
C ALA A 71 13.03 1.68 7.00
N THR A 72 13.31 2.92 7.33
CA THR A 72 14.64 3.37 7.73
C THR A 72 14.62 3.95 9.12
N HIS A 73 15.81 4.16 9.70
CA HIS A 73 15.95 4.82 10.98
C HIS A 73 15.48 6.28 10.94
N ASN A 74 15.51 6.91 9.78
CA ASN A 74 15.05 8.28 9.59
C ASN A 74 13.53 8.36 9.35
N GLN A 75 12.82 7.30 9.68
CA GLN A 75 11.36 7.23 9.62
C GLN A 75 10.76 7.33 8.22
N ALA A 76 11.57 7.16 7.19
CA ALA A 76 11.04 6.93 5.86
C ALA A 76 10.56 5.48 5.79
N GLU A 77 9.37 5.26 5.26
CA GLU A 77 8.83 3.92 5.15
C GLU A 77 7.95 3.78 3.92
N LEU A 78 7.80 2.54 3.49
CA LEU A 78 6.97 2.18 2.37
C LEU A 78 6.13 0.97 2.78
N ASP A 79 4.84 1.05 2.57
CA ASP A 79 3.93 -0.01 3.02
C ASP A 79 4.17 -1.31 2.27
N LEU A 80 4.48 -1.22 0.98
CA LEU A 80 4.69 -2.41 0.17
C LEU A 80 5.56 -2.08 -1.04
N LEU A 81 6.48 -2.98 -1.34
CA LEU A 81 7.34 -2.91 -2.52
C LEU A 81 7.19 -4.21 -3.30
N PHE A 82 6.86 -4.11 -4.56
CA PHE A 82 6.82 -5.26 -5.46
C PHE A 82 8.00 -5.25 -6.41
N LEU A 83 8.61 -6.42 -6.57
CA LEU A 83 9.57 -6.68 -7.63
C LEU A 83 8.88 -7.55 -8.67
N LYS A 84 8.86 -7.07 -9.91
CA LYS A 84 8.29 -7.82 -11.01
C LYS A 84 9.03 -7.49 -12.30
N ASN A 85 9.54 -8.54 -12.97
CA ASN A 85 10.31 -8.40 -14.20
C ASN A 85 11.49 -7.43 -14.06
N GLY A 86 12.15 -7.47 -12.91
CA GLY A 86 13.27 -6.58 -12.61
C GLY A 86 12.90 -5.15 -12.26
N LYS A 87 11.62 -4.82 -12.23
CA LYS A 87 11.15 -3.48 -11.91
C LYS A 87 10.61 -3.41 -10.50
N LYS A 88 10.88 -2.29 -9.84
CA LYS A 88 10.44 -2.04 -8.47
C LYS A 88 9.28 -1.05 -8.48
N THR A 89 8.17 -1.47 -7.92
CA THR A 89 6.98 -0.63 -7.77
C THR A 89 6.63 -0.53 -6.29
N GLY A 90 6.50 0.68 -5.79
CA GLY A 90 6.14 0.92 -4.41
C GLY A 90 4.67 1.25 -4.25
N PHE A 91 4.14 0.95 -3.07
CA PHE A 91 2.75 1.24 -2.73
C PHE A 91 2.68 1.83 -1.33
N GLU A 92 1.97 2.96 -1.23
CA GLU A 92 1.56 3.56 0.01
C GLU A 92 0.05 3.40 0.13
N ILE A 93 -0.42 3.06 1.32
CA ILE A 93 -1.83 2.84 1.54
C ILE A 93 -2.32 3.88 2.53
N LYS A 94 -3.24 4.71 2.09
CA LYS A 94 -3.78 5.82 2.88
C LYS A 94 -5.28 5.67 3.05
N LEU A 95 -5.76 6.18 4.16
CA LEU A 95 -7.20 6.17 4.45
C LEU A 95 -7.81 7.57 4.40
N ASN A 96 -6.99 8.59 4.20
CA ASN A 96 -7.47 9.97 4.14
C ASN A 96 -8.11 10.31 2.80
N ASP A 97 -8.87 11.40 2.79
CA ASP A 97 -9.70 11.79 1.65
C ASP A 97 -8.91 12.23 0.43
N ARG A 98 -7.75 12.84 0.65
CA ARG A 98 -6.95 13.36 -0.45
C ARG A 98 -5.46 13.30 -0.08
N PRO A 99 -4.84 12.16 -0.32
CA PRO A 99 -3.41 12.01 -0.05
C PRO A 99 -2.58 13.06 -0.79
N SER A 100 -1.55 13.54 -0.14
CA SER A 100 -0.61 14.51 -0.69
C SER A 100 0.80 13.98 -0.62
N LEU A 101 1.70 14.63 -1.34
CA LEU A 101 3.10 14.25 -1.38
C LEU A 101 3.75 14.42 0.00
N THR A 102 4.51 13.42 0.41
CA THR A 102 5.27 13.45 1.66
C THR A 102 6.75 13.30 1.40
N PRO A 103 7.62 13.78 2.30
CA PRO A 103 9.06 13.54 2.17
C PRO A 103 9.41 12.06 2.13
N SER A 104 8.70 11.22 2.89
CA SER A 104 8.93 9.78 2.90
C SER A 104 8.72 9.15 1.53
N MET A 105 7.72 9.59 0.79
CA MET A 105 7.46 9.11 -0.56
C MET A 105 8.63 9.43 -1.50
N ARG A 106 9.15 10.65 -1.43
CA ARG A 106 10.29 11.04 -2.26
C ARG A 106 11.55 10.27 -1.91
N ILE A 107 11.79 10.06 -0.62
CA ILE A 107 12.94 9.29 -0.15
C ILE A 107 12.84 7.86 -0.65
N ALA A 108 11.68 7.24 -0.53
CA ALA A 108 11.48 5.87 -1.01
C ALA A 108 11.74 5.74 -2.50
N VAL A 109 11.19 6.64 -3.30
CA VAL A 109 11.40 6.63 -4.76
C VAL A 109 12.88 6.73 -5.10
N HIS A 110 13.59 7.63 -4.43
CA HIS A 110 15.01 7.86 -4.69
C HIS A 110 15.87 6.69 -4.19
N ASP A 111 15.72 6.33 -2.93
CA ASP A 111 16.61 5.35 -2.29
C ASP A 111 16.42 3.94 -2.84
N LEU A 112 15.19 3.59 -3.14
CA LEU A 112 14.85 2.26 -3.68
C LEU A 112 14.90 2.23 -5.20
N LYS A 113 15.07 3.36 -5.84
CA LYS A 113 15.03 3.48 -7.31
C LYS A 113 13.75 2.90 -7.87
N LEU A 114 12.63 3.34 -7.31
CA LEU A 114 11.33 2.88 -7.75
C LEU A 114 11.02 3.39 -9.15
N GLU A 115 10.46 2.54 -9.97
CA GLU A 115 9.93 2.96 -11.26
C GLU A 115 8.69 3.81 -11.08
N LYS A 116 7.84 3.41 -10.11
CA LYS A 116 6.60 4.10 -9.79
C LYS A 116 6.27 3.87 -8.32
N LEU A 117 5.64 4.86 -7.70
CA LEU A 117 5.04 4.72 -6.39
C LEU A 117 3.56 5.07 -6.52
N PHE A 118 2.71 4.14 -6.13
CA PHE A 118 1.27 4.36 -6.13
C PHE A 118 0.76 4.55 -4.71
N VAL A 119 -0.07 5.56 -4.52
CA VAL A 119 -0.75 5.82 -3.26
C VAL A 119 -2.19 5.38 -3.42
N ILE A 120 -2.58 4.34 -2.73
CA ILE A 120 -3.92 3.76 -2.83
C ILE A 120 -4.78 4.32 -1.71
N TYR A 121 -5.95 4.82 -2.04
CA TYR A 121 -6.86 5.43 -1.09
C TYR A 121 -8.32 5.11 -1.43
N PRO A 122 -9.26 5.32 -0.49
CA PRO A 122 -10.66 4.94 -0.70
C PRO A 122 -11.48 5.92 -1.54
N GLY A 123 -10.88 7.02 -1.97
CA GLY A 123 -11.57 8.01 -2.81
C GLY A 123 -11.80 7.53 -4.23
N LYS A 124 -12.23 8.44 -5.09
CA LYS A 124 -12.67 8.09 -6.45
C LYS A 124 -11.75 8.61 -7.55
N GLU A 125 -10.87 9.54 -7.24
CA GLU A 125 -10.05 10.21 -8.24
C GLU A 125 -8.64 9.65 -8.30
N ASN A 126 -8.08 9.63 -9.51
CA ASN A 126 -6.67 9.36 -9.72
C ASN A 126 -5.98 10.67 -10.08
N TYR A 127 -4.81 10.91 -9.50
CA TYR A 127 -4.07 12.13 -9.81
C TYR A 127 -2.58 11.94 -9.49
N ASP A 128 -1.74 12.73 -10.17
CA ASP A 128 -0.31 12.68 -9.96
C ASP A 128 0.11 13.60 -8.83
N LEU A 129 1.04 13.10 -7.99
CA LEU A 129 1.70 13.93 -6.98
C LEU A 129 3.08 14.37 -7.45
N ASP A 130 3.72 13.58 -8.28
CA ASP A 130 5.04 13.84 -8.84
C ASP A 130 5.19 12.97 -10.09
N ASP A 131 6.32 13.08 -10.79
CA ASP A 131 6.58 12.32 -12.01
C ASP A 131 6.43 10.82 -11.83
N ARG A 132 6.80 10.31 -10.67
CA ARG A 132 6.78 8.88 -10.36
C ARG A 132 5.83 8.50 -9.25
N ILE A 133 5.04 9.44 -8.76
CA ILE A 133 4.14 9.22 -7.63
C ILE A 133 2.73 9.58 -8.05
N ARG A 134 1.84 8.59 -8.01
CA ARG A 134 0.47 8.75 -8.46
C ARG A 134 -0.50 8.23 -7.41
N VAL A 135 -1.54 8.99 -7.15
CA VAL A 135 -2.65 8.56 -6.29
C VAL A 135 -3.65 7.79 -7.14
N VAL A 136 -4.05 6.62 -6.67
CA VAL A 136 -4.96 5.73 -7.38
C VAL A 136 -6.09 5.33 -6.46
N SER A 137 -7.31 5.49 -6.96
CA SER A 137 -8.51 5.06 -6.27
C SER A 137 -8.57 3.54 -6.14
N ILE A 138 -9.08 3.06 -5.01
CA ILE A 138 -9.32 1.63 -4.84
C ILE A 138 -10.30 1.09 -5.91
N ALA A 139 -11.25 1.91 -6.32
CA ALA A 139 -12.20 1.51 -7.37
C ALA A 139 -11.49 1.25 -8.70
N HIS A 140 -10.46 2.03 -8.99
CA HIS A 140 -9.65 1.81 -10.19
C HIS A 140 -8.81 0.54 -10.03
N LEU A 141 -8.20 0.36 -8.86
CA LEU A 141 -7.39 -0.84 -8.57
C LEU A 141 -8.20 -2.11 -8.75
N GLU A 142 -9.43 -2.12 -8.29
CA GLU A 142 -10.31 -3.29 -8.39
C GLU A 142 -10.64 -3.69 -9.83
N LYS A 143 -10.45 -2.79 -10.79
CA LYS A 143 -10.66 -3.05 -12.20
C LYS A 143 -9.39 -3.47 -12.93
N VAL A 144 -8.25 -3.39 -12.28
CA VAL A 144 -6.96 -3.70 -12.90
C VAL A 144 -6.84 -5.19 -13.13
N LYS A 145 -6.37 -5.54 -14.32
CA LYS A 145 -6.03 -6.91 -14.68
C LYS A 145 -4.65 -6.93 -15.30
N GLY A 146 -3.84 -7.90 -14.91
CA GLY A 146 -2.50 -8.05 -15.46
C GLY A 146 -1.45 -7.08 -14.93
N GLY A 147 -1.72 -6.42 -13.80
CA GLY A 147 -0.70 -5.67 -13.08
C GLY A 147 -0.32 -4.31 -13.65
N ARG A 148 -1.23 -3.64 -14.31
CA ARG A 148 -1.00 -2.29 -14.83
C ARG A 148 -1.94 -1.29 -14.19
N LEU A 149 -1.39 -0.25 -13.65
CA LEU A 149 -2.15 0.88 -13.13
C LEU A 149 -2.03 2.11 -14.02
#